data_5706123974306c8eac9beeb727c23ef2
#
_entry.id   5706123974306c8eac9beeb727c23ef2
#
_cell.length_a   1.000
_cell.length_b   1.000
_cell.length_c   1.000
_cell.angle_alpha   90.00
_cell.angle_beta   90.00
_cell.angle_gamma   90.00
#
_symmetry.space_group_name_H-M   'P 1'
#
loop_
_entity.id
_entity.type
_entity.pdbx_description
1 polymer ?
#
loop_
_entity_poly.entity_id
_entity_poly.type
_entity_poly.pdbx_seq_one_letter_code
_entity_poly.pdbx_strand_id
1 'polypeptide(L)'
;MFDFSNFKNADNTGIRQAIMAVCDKMLNPQARLKGICGIEKFGKEIIKWGSFDAAKLQTAAITNYFQISADGGTGGGIFRKMYGGFLLEAAELLENSRIR
;
A
#
# COMPACT_ATOMS: atom_id res chain seq x y z
N MET A 1 -21.07 -20.65 -6.95
CA MET A 1 -20.29 -20.29 -8.15
C MET A 1 -20.50 -18.81 -8.45
N PHE A 2 -19.42 -18.07 -8.68
CA PHE A 2 -19.53 -16.66 -9.03
C PHE A 2 -19.98 -16.50 -10.47
N ASP A 3 -20.87 -15.55 -10.69
CA ASP A 3 -21.33 -15.19 -12.03
C ASP A 3 -20.55 -13.96 -12.50
N PHE A 4 -19.70 -14.14 -13.51
CA PHE A 4 -18.84 -13.08 -14.03
C PHE A 4 -19.49 -12.30 -15.19
N SER A 5 -20.73 -12.65 -15.57
CA SER A 5 -21.39 -12.01 -16.71
C SER A 5 -21.65 -10.51 -16.50
N ASN A 6 -21.77 -10.08 -15.24
CA ASN A 6 -22.02 -8.69 -14.90
C ASN A 6 -20.74 -7.86 -14.66
N PHE A 7 -19.58 -8.48 -14.75
CA PHE A 7 -18.33 -7.75 -14.57
C PHE A 7 -18.05 -6.90 -15.80
N LYS A 8 -17.66 -5.67 -15.55
CA LYS A 8 -17.26 -4.73 -16.59
C LYS A 8 -15.78 -4.45 -16.49
N ASN A 9 -15.16 -4.19 -17.64
CA ASN A 9 -13.80 -3.68 -17.63
C ASN A 9 -13.76 -2.33 -16.93
N ALA A 10 -12.67 -2.05 -16.23
CA ALA A 10 -12.51 -0.77 -15.57
C ALA A 10 -12.50 0.36 -16.60
N ASP A 11 -13.33 1.38 -16.39
CA ASP A 11 -13.33 2.57 -17.23
C ASP A 11 -12.51 3.69 -16.57
N ASN A 12 -12.34 4.80 -17.27
CA ASN A 12 -11.52 5.91 -16.78
C ASN A 12 -12.09 6.51 -15.49
N THR A 13 -13.42 6.58 -15.37
CA THR A 13 -14.06 7.09 -14.16
C THR A 13 -13.80 6.18 -12.98
N GLY A 14 -13.94 4.87 -13.16
CA GLY A 14 -13.67 3.89 -12.11
C GLY A 14 -12.23 3.91 -11.66
N ILE A 15 -11.28 4.01 -12.60
CA ILE A 15 -9.85 4.10 -12.30
C ILE A 15 -9.55 5.35 -11.48
N ARG A 16 -10.08 6.50 -11.89
CA ARG A 16 -9.89 7.76 -11.16
C ARG A 16 -10.48 7.68 -9.76
N GLN A 17 -11.67 7.13 -9.61
CA GLN A 17 -12.31 6.97 -8.31
C GLN A 17 -11.51 6.05 -7.40
N ALA A 18 -10.94 4.96 -7.93
CA ALA A 18 -10.11 4.05 -7.14
C ALA A 18 -8.85 4.75 -6.63
N ILE A 19 -8.18 5.51 -7.49
CA ILE A 19 -6.98 6.27 -7.11
C ILE A 19 -7.32 7.31 -6.05
N MET A 20 -8.42 8.06 -6.24
CA MET A 20 -8.86 9.06 -5.27
C MET A 20 -9.18 8.44 -3.91
N ALA A 21 -9.83 7.27 -3.91
CA ALA A 21 -10.15 6.57 -2.66
C ALA A 21 -8.90 6.15 -1.90
N VAL A 22 -7.88 5.65 -2.60
CA VAL A 22 -6.61 5.28 -1.97
C VAL A 22 -5.91 6.51 -1.43
N CYS A 23 -5.85 7.60 -2.21
CA CYS A 23 -5.23 8.84 -1.76
C CYS A 23 -5.93 9.38 -0.51
N ASP A 24 -7.25 9.36 -0.47
CA ASP A 24 -7.99 9.82 0.69
C ASP A 24 -7.67 8.99 1.93
N LYS A 25 -7.61 7.67 1.80
CA LYS A 25 -7.28 6.80 2.92
C LYS A 25 -5.84 6.99 3.40
N MET A 26 -4.92 7.30 2.50
CA MET A 26 -3.52 7.54 2.85
C MET A 26 -3.32 8.90 3.50
N LEU A 27 -3.98 9.94 2.99
CA LEU A 27 -3.79 11.31 3.47
C LEU A 27 -4.67 11.64 4.67
N ASN A 28 -5.86 11.06 4.75
CA ASN A 28 -6.84 11.30 5.82
C ASN A 28 -7.23 10.00 6.49
N PRO A 29 -6.26 9.30 7.14
CA PRO A 29 -6.57 8.01 7.75
C PRO A 29 -7.49 8.16 8.95
N GLN A 30 -8.41 7.22 9.11
CA GLN A 30 -9.34 7.20 10.25
C GLN A 30 -8.65 6.81 11.55
N ALA A 31 -7.48 6.19 11.49
CA ALA A 31 -6.71 5.78 12.65
C ALA A 31 -5.29 6.30 12.56
N ARG A 32 -4.70 6.68 13.72
CA ARG A 32 -3.36 7.26 13.78
C ARG A 32 -2.26 6.36 13.25
N LEU A 33 -2.49 5.04 13.24
CA LEU A 33 -1.48 4.07 12.82
C LEU A 33 -1.68 3.62 11.38
N LYS A 34 -2.47 4.35 10.60
CA LYS A 34 -2.74 4.04 9.20
C LYS A 34 -2.30 5.18 8.28
N GLY A 35 -2.13 4.84 7.02
CA GLY A 35 -1.77 5.82 6.00
C GLY A 35 -0.42 6.46 6.24
N ILE A 36 -0.27 7.68 5.74
CA ILE A 36 0.97 8.46 5.88
C ILE A 36 1.28 8.74 7.36
N CYS A 37 0.25 9.03 8.16
CA CYS A 37 0.44 9.25 9.60
C CYS A 37 1.06 8.03 10.28
N GLY A 38 0.64 6.84 9.88
CA GLY A 38 1.22 5.60 10.40
C GLY A 38 2.68 5.42 10.01
N ILE A 39 3.02 5.77 8.78
CA ILE A 39 4.40 5.70 8.29
C ILE A 39 5.29 6.68 9.06
N GLU A 40 4.82 7.91 9.26
CA GLU A 40 5.56 8.91 10.04
C GLU A 40 5.79 8.45 11.48
N LYS A 41 4.76 7.90 12.10
CA LYS A 41 4.88 7.38 13.46
C LYS A 41 5.86 6.21 13.53
N PHE A 42 5.81 5.31 12.56
CA PHE A 42 6.76 4.20 12.48
C PHE A 42 8.20 4.72 12.39
N GLY A 43 8.44 5.74 11.55
CA GLY A 43 9.75 6.34 11.42
C GLY A 43 10.27 6.92 12.72
N LYS A 44 9.40 7.56 13.51
CA LYS A 44 9.76 8.10 14.82
C LYS A 44 10.04 7.00 15.84
N GLU A 45 9.27 5.94 15.82
CA GLU A 45 9.44 4.83 16.76
C GLU A 45 10.68 4.00 16.48
N ILE A 46 11.02 3.79 15.19
CA ILE A 46 12.18 2.97 14.83
C ILE A 46 13.49 3.57 15.35
N ILE A 47 13.56 4.88 15.46
CA ILE A 47 14.75 5.57 16.01
C ILE A 47 14.97 5.17 17.46
N LYS A 48 13.90 4.93 18.21
CA LYS A 48 13.96 4.53 19.62
C LYS A 48 14.44 3.10 19.81
N TRP A 49 14.47 2.29 18.75
CA TRP A 49 14.88 0.89 18.85
C TRP A 49 16.34 0.72 19.29
N GLY A 50 17.17 1.74 19.06
CA GLY A 50 18.55 1.72 19.52
C GLY A 50 18.70 1.61 21.04
N SER A 51 17.65 2.00 21.80
CA SER A 51 17.63 1.88 23.26
C SER A 51 17.11 0.55 23.77
N PHE A 52 16.65 -0.35 22.87
CA PHE A 52 16.14 -1.67 23.25
C PHE A 52 17.30 -2.60 23.60
N ASP A 53 17.04 -3.58 24.49
CA ASP A 53 17.99 -4.64 24.68
C ASP A 53 18.12 -5.50 23.41
N ALA A 54 19.16 -6.34 23.36
CA ALA A 54 19.48 -7.12 22.16
C ALA A 54 18.32 -8.05 21.77
N ALA A 55 17.69 -8.69 22.71
CA ALA A 55 16.59 -9.62 22.44
C ALA A 55 15.37 -8.90 21.88
N LYS A 56 14.99 -7.77 22.49
CA LYS A 56 13.85 -6.96 22.04
C LYS A 56 14.10 -6.35 20.65
N LEU A 57 15.32 -5.86 20.41
CA LEU A 57 15.69 -5.31 19.13
C LEU A 57 15.63 -6.37 18.02
N GLN A 58 16.15 -7.56 18.30
CA GLN A 58 16.13 -8.66 17.34
C GLN A 58 14.69 -9.07 17.02
N THR A 59 13.82 -9.20 18.01
CA THR A 59 12.42 -9.54 17.82
C THR A 59 11.71 -8.49 16.98
N ALA A 60 11.91 -7.21 17.29
CA ALA A 60 11.29 -6.10 16.54
C ALA A 60 11.77 -6.09 15.09
N ALA A 61 13.07 -6.26 14.85
CA ALA A 61 13.64 -6.25 13.51
C ALA A 61 13.12 -7.43 12.67
N ILE A 62 13.12 -8.63 13.21
CA ILE A 62 12.67 -9.83 12.50
C ILE A 62 11.17 -9.75 12.19
N THR A 63 10.36 -9.36 13.17
CA THR A 63 8.91 -9.25 12.97
C THR A 63 8.59 -8.25 11.85
N ASN A 64 9.21 -7.09 11.87
CA ASN A 64 8.96 -6.08 10.86
C ASN A 64 9.54 -6.49 9.50
N TYR A 65 10.67 -7.17 9.47
CA TYR A 65 11.21 -7.71 8.24
C TYR A 65 10.20 -8.63 7.55
N PHE A 66 9.63 -9.58 8.29
CA PHE A 66 8.66 -10.51 7.71
C PHE A 66 7.36 -9.83 7.26
N GLN A 67 7.01 -8.71 7.87
CA GLN A 67 5.80 -7.98 7.45
C GLN A 67 6.02 -7.10 6.23
N ILE A 68 7.23 -6.59 6.04
CA ILE A 68 7.51 -5.66 4.95
C ILE A 68 8.07 -6.38 3.74
N SER A 69 8.86 -7.43 3.96
CA SER A 69 9.53 -8.16 2.90
C SER A 69 8.57 -8.98 2.06
N ALA A 70 8.84 -9.05 0.76
CA ALA A 70 8.11 -9.94 -0.14
C ALA A 70 8.35 -11.41 0.19
N ASP A 71 9.44 -11.73 0.88
CA ASP A 71 9.77 -13.09 1.30
C ASP A 71 9.02 -13.52 2.57
N GLY A 72 8.33 -12.58 3.21
CA GLY A 72 7.59 -12.86 4.43
C GLY A 72 6.21 -13.44 4.18
N GLY A 73 5.62 -14.03 5.20
CA GLY A 73 4.39 -14.81 5.11
C GLY A 73 3.16 -14.07 4.64
N THR A 74 3.11 -12.74 4.72
CA THR A 74 1.96 -11.95 4.29
C THR A 74 2.16 -11.29 2.92
N GLY A 75 3.30 -11.51 2.28
CA GLY A 75 3.62 -10.87 1.01
C GLY A 75 3.96 -9.38 1.11
N GLY A 76 3.91 -8.81 2.28
CA GLY A 76 4.37 -7.46 2.65
C GLY A 76 4.53 -6.45 1.51
N GLY A 77 5.75 -6.24 1.10
CA GLY A 77 6.09 -5.26 0.08
C GLY A 77 5.57 -5.54 -1.32
N ILE A 78 5.15 -6.77 -1.61
CA ILE A 78 4.68 -7.11 -2.97
C ILE A 78 3.39 -6.35 -3.31
N PHE A 79 2.55 -6.05 -2.32
CA PHE A 79 1.32 -5.30 -2.56
C PHE A 79 1.61 -3.86 -3.02
N ARG A 80 2.66 -3.25 -2.49
CA ARG A 80 3.08 -1.92 -2.95
C ARG A 80 3.60 -1.95 -4.36
N LYS A 81 4.34 -3.00 -4.72
CA LYS A 81 4.82 -3.21 -6.08
C LYS A 81 3.66 -3.43 -7.04
N MET A 82 2.66 -4.21 -6.63
CA MET A 82 1.44 -4.42 -7.42
C MET A 82 0.68 -3.12 -7.65
N TYR A 83 0.58 -2.27 -6.62
CA TYR A 83 -0.08 -0.98 -6.77
C TYR A 83 0.70 -0.06 -7.72
N GLY A 84 2.03 -0.09 -7.64
CA GLY A 84 2.88 0.64 -8.59
C GLY A 84 2.62 0.21 -10.04
N GLY A 85 2.51 -1.11 -10.28
CA GLY A 85 2.16 -1.64 -11.58
C GLY A 85 0.77 -1.18 -12.04
N PHE A 86 -0.20 -1.20 -11.13
CA PHE A 86 -1.54 -0.68 -11.41
C PHE A 86 -1.50 0.79 -11.84
N LEU A 87 -0.71 1.62 -11.14
CA LEU A 87 -0.62 3.03 -11.49
C LEU A 87 -0.01 3.25 -12.88
N LEU A 88 0.96 2.43 -13.28
CA LEU A 88 1.53 2.51 -14.62
C LEU A 88 0.49 2.17 -15.70
N GLU A 89 -0.26 1.10 -15.50
CA GLU A 89 -1.32 0.73 -16.43
C GLU A 89 -2.41 1.81 -16.48
N ALA A 90 -2.78 2.35 -15.32
CA ALA A 90 -3.77 3.42 -15.24
C ALA A 90 -3.32 4.67 -15.99
N ALA A 91 -2.03 5.01 -15.89
CA ALA A 91 -1.48 6.16 -16.60
C ALA A 91 -1.61 5.99 -18.12
N GLU A 92 -1.30 4.80 -18.61
CA GLU A 92 -1.44 4.51 -20.05
C GLU A 92 -2.90 4.61 -20.50
N LEU A 93 -3.82 4.02 -19.76
CA LEU A 93 -5.23 4.03 -20.11
C LEU A 93 -5.82 5.44 -20.07
N LEU A 94 -5.46 6.23 -19.06
CA LEU A 94 -5.95 7.60 -18.93
C LEU A 94 -5.33 8.51 -20.00
N GLU A 95 -4.07 8.31 -20.33
CA GLU A 95 -3.41 9.07 -21.38
C GLU A 95 -4.02 8.79 -22.74
N ASN A 96 -4.23 7.53 -23.09
CA ASN A 96 -4.88 7.14 -24.33
C ASN A 96 -6.27 7.75 -24.45
N SER A 97 -7.00 7.84 -23.34
CA SER A 97 -8.32 8.47 -23.31
C SER A 97 -8.26 9.97 -23.61
N ARG A 98 -7.17 10.65 -23.22
CA ARG A 98 -7.02 12.09 -23.45
C ARG A 98 -6.75 12.42 -24.92
N ILE A 99 -6.15 11.49 -25.65
CA ILE A 99 -5.80 11.69 -27.06
C ILE A 99 -7.03 11.55 -27.95
N ARG A 100 -8.03 10.84 -27.48
CA ARG A 100 -9.30 10.70 -28.19
C ARG A 100 -10.21 11.89 -27.90
#